data_28790bd44e003677fc6e883696276c32
#
_entry.id   28790bd44e003677fc6e883696276c32
#
_cell.length_a   1.000
_cell.length_b   1.000
_cell.length_c   1.000
_cell.angle_alpha   90.00
_cell.angle_beta   90.00
_cell.angle_gamma   90.00
#
_symmetry.space_group_name_H-M   'P 1'
#
loop_
_entity.id
_entity.type
_entity.pdbx_description
1 polymer ?
#
loop_
_entity_poly.entity_id
_entity_poly.type
_entity_poly.pdbx_seq_one_letter_code
_entity_poly.pdbx_strand_id
1 'polypeptide(L)'
;MNSSFFVLHSSFSILKTFGLLAFSTLLLAGCQSYKKVPYLQDLGAVTATADSLYDARIQPKDLLTIVVSCPEAPELAEPFNLTVSTAYSNINRQSLTTQPVLQQYLVDNAGCVDFPVLGTIRLGGLTKGEAEQYIRERLRPQFSTPPIVTVRMVNYKISVLGEVTRPGTFTVSNEKVNLFEALAMAGDMTIYGIRDDVQLVREDSDGQRHIVRLNLNDRDIIHSPYYYLQQNDVLYVTPNKTKARTSAISTSTTIWFSVVSSIVSLATLIIAIAK
;
A
#
# COMPACT_ATOMS: atom_id res chain seq x y z
N MET A 1 -23.14 76.01 10.79
CA MET A 1 -21.81 75.41 10.95
C MET A 1 -21.96 73.94 11.34
N ASN A 2 -22.74 73.11 10.55
CA ASN A 2 -23.00 71.69 10.90
C ASN A 2 -23.05 70.73 9.72
N SER A 3 -22.66 71.15 8.49
CA SER A 3 -22.73 70.25 7.33
C SER A 3 -21.42 69.41 7.12
N SER A 4 -20.30 69.90 7.56
CA SER A 4 -18.99 69.21 7.39
C SER A 4 -18.79 67.95 8.28
N PHE A 5 -19.47 67.92 9.43
CA PHE A 5 -19.37 66.81 10.37
C PHE A 5 -20.16 65.55 9.89
N PHE A 6 -21.26 65.76 9.17
CA PHE A 6 -22.09 64.66 8.67
C PHE A 6 -21.45 63.95 7.47
N VAL A 7 -20.69 64.68 6.64
CA VAL A 7 -20.00 64.12 5.46
C VAL A 7 -18.80 63.24 5.89
N LEU A 8 -18.07 63.63 6.95
CA LEU A 8 -16.94 62.83 7.47
C LEU A 8 -17.41 61.50 8.06
N HIS A 9 -18.56 61.45 8.74
CA HIS A 9 -19.08 60.24 9.35
C HIS A 9 -19.57 59.24 8.30
N SER A 10 -20.20 59.73 7.20
CA SER A 10 -20.65 58.92 6.06
C SER A 10 -19.46 58.27 5.32
N SER A 11 -18.39 59.02 5.05
CA SER A 11 -17.19 58.51 4.36
C SER A 11 -16.47 57.44 5.18
N PHE A 12 -16.44 57.56 6.50
CA PHE A 12 -15.79 56.57 7.37
C PHE A 12 -16.59 55.26 7.48
N SER A 13 -17.91 55.33 7.38
CA SER A 13 -18.80 54.15 7.34
C SER A 13 -18.65 53.41 6.02
N ILE A 14 -18.56 54.12 4.89
CA ILE A 14 -18.36 53.52 3.55
C ILE A 14 -16.99 52.81 3.47
N LEU A 15 -15.94 53.41 4.03
CA LEU A 15 -14.61 52.83 4.04
C LEU A 15 -14.55 51.53 4.87
N LYS A 16 -15.28 51.47 6.01
CA LYS A 16 -15.38 50.25 6.83
C LYS A 16 -16.16 49.14 6.11
N THR A 17 -17.25 49.45 5.42
CA THR A 17 -18.02 48.44 4.66
C THR A 17 -17.26 47.95 3.46
N PHE A 18 -16.50 48.81 2.77
CA PHE A 18 -15.62 48.40 1.66
C PHE A 18 -14.46 47.51 2.16
N GLY A 19 -13.85 47.83 3.30
CA GLY A 19 -12.82 47.00 3.93
C GLY A 19 -13.33 45.63 4.36
N LEU A 20 -14.55 45.54 4.91
CA LEU A 20 -15.18 44.31 5.30
C LEU A 20 -15.55 43.44 4.08
N LEU A 21 -16.03 44.07 3.00
CA LEU A 21 -16.35 43.39 1.75
C LEU A 21 -15.09 42.84 1.05
N ALA A 22 -14.01 43.65 0.99
CA ALA A 22 -12.73 43.24 0.44
C ALA A 22 -12.09 42.10 1.25
N PHE A 23 -12.21 42.13 2.58
CA PHE A 23 -11.73 41.06 3.45
C PHE A 23 -12.56 39.77 3.26
N SER A 24 -13.90 39.88 3.09
CA SER A 24 -14.79 38.76 2.81
C SER A 24 -14.49 38.11 1.46
N THR A 25 -14.21 38.90 0.42
CA THR A 25 -13.85 38.37 -0.91
C THR A 25 -12.47 37.69 -0.93
N LEU A 26 -11.54 38.16 -0.11
CA LEU A 26 -10.22 37.52 0.03
C LEU A 26 -10.30 36.11 0.68
N LEU A 27 -11.30 35.92 1.56
CA LEU A 27 -11.52 34.62 2.21
C LEU A 27 -12.16 33.58 1.27
N LEU A 28 -12.81 34.01 0.18
CA LEU A 28 -13.44 33.12 -0.81
C LEU A 28 -12.50 32.66 -1.92
N ALA A 29 -11.29 33.21 -2.02
CA ALA A 29 -10.31 32.88 -3.06
C ALA A 29 -9.55 31.56 -2.82
N GLY A 30 -9.94 30.77 -1.84
CA GLY A 30 -9.32 29.48 -1.49
C GLY A 30 -9.74 28.30 -2.36
N CYS A 31 -10.01 28.47 -3.66
CA CYS A 31 -10.30 27.35 -4.57
C CYS A 31 -9.04 26.52 -4.80
N GLN A 32 -8.84 25.51 -3.98
CA GLN A 32 -7.83 24.49 -4.22
C GLN A 32 -8.27 23.62 -5.40
N SER A 33 -7.42 23.54 -6.43
CA SER A 33 -7.71 22.76 -7.62
C SER A 33 -7.85 21.28 -7.28
N TYR A 34 -9.03 20.68 -7.46
CA TYR A 34 -9.29 19.25 -7.29
C TYR A 34 -8.57 18.37 -8.32
N LYS A 35 -7.94 18.98 -9.34
CA LYS A 35 -7.23 18.30 -10.44
C LYS A 35 -6.12 17.33 -10.01
N LYS A 36 -5.65 17.39 -8.76
CA LYS A 36 -4.63 16.50 -8.23
C LYS A 36 -5.18 15.27 -7.51
N VAL A 37 -6.49 15.11 -7.42
CA VAL A 37 -7.12 14.00 -6.68
C VAL A 37 -7.40 12.76 -7.54
N PRO A 38 -7.86 12.87 -8.80
CA PRO A 38 -8.13 11.70 -9.62
C PRO A 38 -6.86 10.98 -10.03
N TYR A 39 -6.94 9.65 -10.14
CA TYR A 39 -5.93 8.81 -10.75
C TYR A 39 -5.99 8.87 -12.28
N LEU A 40 -4.93 8.45 -12.97
CA LEU A 40 -4.89 8.17 -14.40
C LEU A 40 -5.49 9.33 -15.23
N GLN A 41 -4.98 10.54 -15.03
CA GLN A 41 -5.44 11.72 -15.76
C GLN A 41 -4.97 11.67 -17.23
N ASP A 42 -5.66 12.42 -18.12
CA ASP A 42 -5.37 12.49 -19.56
C ASP A 42 -5.65 11.18 -20.35
N LEU A 43 -6.82 10.61 -20.11
CA LEU A 43 -7.28 9.37 -20.76
C LEU A 43 -7.54 9.58 -22.27
N GLY A 44 -6.47 9.46 -23.08
CA GLY A 44 -6.62 8.93 -24.44
C GLY A 44 -6.77 7.40 -24.39
N ALA A 45 -7.34 6.79 -25.43
CA ALA A 45 -7.40 5.32 -25.49
C ALA A 45 -6.00 4.73 -25.38
N VAL A 46 -5.67 4.12 -24.24
CA VAL A 46 -4.41 3.40 -24.05
C VAL A 46 -4.69 1.93 -24.30
N THR A 47 -4.21 1.43 -25.41
CA THR A 47 -4.18 -0.02 -25.65
C THR A 47 -2.86 -0.52 -25.05
N ALA A 48 -2.92 -1.02 -23.83
CA ALA A 48 -1.80 -1.75 -23.25
C ALA A 48 -1.68 -3.09 -23.97
N THR A 49 -0.79 -3.22 -24.93
CA THR A 49 -0.29 -4.52 -25.35
C THR A 49 0.61 -5.01 -24.23
N ALA A 50 0.14 -5.98 -23.45
CA ALA A 50 0.98 -6.64 -22.47
C ALA A 50 2.05 -7.44 -23.25
N ASP A 51 3.28 -6.92 -23.31
CA ASP A 51 4.40 -7.60 -23.95
C ASP A 51 4.76 -8.92 -23.24
N SER A 52 4.39 -9.07 -21.99
CA SER A 52 4.46 -10.33 -21.23
C SER A 52 3.49 -10.31 -20.04
N LEU A 53 2.92 -11.46 -19.72
CA LEU A 53 2.19 -11.63 -18.46
C LEU A 53 3.20 -11.50 -17.31
N TYR A 54 2.89 -10.63 -16.33
CA TYR A 54 3.69 -10.53 -15.12
C TYR A 54 3.64 -11.85 -14.34
N ASP A 55 4.80 -12.36 -13.97
CA ASP A 55 4.95 -13.53 -13.12
C ASP A 55 5.97 -13.22 -12.02
N ALA A 56 5.62 -13.49 -10.78
CA ALA A 56 6.46 -13.23 -9.63
C ALA A 56 7.68 -14.15 -9.65
N ARG A 57 8.85 -13.61 -9.26
CA ARG A 57 10.08 -14.40 -9.11
C ARG A 57 10.33 -14.74 -7.66
N ILE A 58 10.77 -15.96 -7.43
CA ILE A 58 11.15 -16.47 -6.11
C ILE A 58 12.36 -15.66 -5.60
N GLN A 59 12.25 -15.16 -4.39
CA GLN A 59 13.29 -14.36 -3.73
C GLN A 59 13.84 -15.07 -2.48
N PRO A 60 15.05 -14.71 -2.01
CA PRO A 60 15.53 -15.13 -0.71
C PRO A 60 14.52 -14.78 0.40
N LYS A 61 14.34 -15.70 1.35
CA LYS A 61 13.35 -15.63 2.44
C LYS A 61 11.90 -15.87 2.03
N ASP A 62 11.63 -16.21 0.78
CA ASP A 62 10.31 -16.71 0.41
C ASP A 62 10.05 -18.07 1.06
N LEU A 63 8.79 -18.29 1.40
CA LEU A 63 8.31 -19.56 1.94
C LEU A 63 7.50 -20.27 0.86
N LEU A 64 7.98 -21.41 0.42
CA LEU A 64 7.39 -22.17 -0.67
C LEU A 64 6.69 -23.42 -0.16
N THR A 65 5.57 -23.76 -0.75
CA THR A 65 5.00 -25.11 -0.71
C THR A 65 5.24 -25.77 -2.06
N ILE A 66 5.86 -26.94 -2.06
CA ILE A 66 6.17 -27.70 -3.28
C ILE A 66 5.43 -29.04 -3.16
N VAL A 67 4.59 -29.33 -4.13
CA VAL A 67 3.80 -30.55 -4.19
C VAL A 67 4.16 -31.33 -5.46
N VAL A 68 4.50 -32.59 -5.28
CA VAL A 68 4.74 -33.51 -6.37
C VAL A 68 3.57 -34.48 -6.45
N SER A 69 3.01 -34.70 -7.62
CA SER A 69 1.90 -35.62 -7.85
C SER A 69 2.17 -36.49 -9.07
N CYS A 70 1.92 -37.78 -8.93
CA CYS A 70 1.95 -38.75 -10.03
C CYS A 70 0.65 -39.54 -9.99
N PRO A 71 -0.33 -39.24 -10.88
CA PRO A 71 -1.64 -39.92 -10.87
C PRO A 71 -1.55 -41.43 -11.10
N GLU A 72 -0.56 -41.90 -11.86
CA GLU A 72 -0.38 -43.32 -12.19
C GLU A 72 0.31 -44.13 -11.09
N ALA A 73 1.13 -43.46 -10.25
CA ALA A 73 1.85 -44.07 -9.16
C ALA A 73 1.97 -43.10 -7.97
N PRO A 74 0.89 -42.87 -7.20
CA PRO A 74 0.89 -41.89 -6.10
C PRO A 74 1.92 -42.18 -5.02
N GLU A 75 2.22 -43.46 -4.78
CA GLU A 75 3.20 -43.92 -3.80
C GLU A 75 4.62 -43.44 -4.10
N LEU A 76 4.96 -43.23 -5.37
CA LEU A 76 6.27 -42.69 -5.76
C LEU A 76 6.41 -41.22 -5.41
N ALA A 77 5.29 -40.51 -5.23
CA ALA A 77 5.28 -39.08 -4.88
C ALA A 77 5.36 -38.83 -3.37
N GLU A 78 5.05 -39.81 -2.52
CA GLU A 78 5.06 -39.66 -1.05
C GLU A 78 6.37 -39.15 -0.47
N PRO A 79 7.57 -39.62 -0.88
CA PRO A 79 8.85 -39.18 -0.32
C PRO A 79 9.12 -37.67 -0.54
N PHE A 80 8.45 -37.03 -1.48
CA PHE A 80 8.60 -35.61 -1.83
C PHE A 80 7.60 -34.72 -1.11
N ASN A 81 6.48 -35.27 -0.61
CA ASN A 81 5.39 -34.54 0.02
C ASN A 81 5.41 -34.69 1.54
N LEU A 82 6.49 -34.23 2.17
CA LEU A 82 6.64 -34.30 3.62
C LEU A 82 5.54 -33.50 4.31
N THR A 83 4.99 -34.06 5.38
CA THR A 83 4.00 -33.41 6.22
C THR A 83 4.54 -33.17 7.62
N VAL A 84 4.23 -32.00 8.17
CA VAL A 84 4.54 -31.65 9.56
C VAL A 84 3.27 -31.71 10.38
N SER A 85 3.29 -32.46 11.47
CA SER A 85 2.19 -32.51 12.42
C SER A 85 2.35 -31.40 13.45
N THR A 86 1.52 -30.35 13.37
CA THR A 86 1.46 -29.32 14.40
C THR A 86 0.52 -29.76 15.51
N ALA A 87 1.06 -30.11 16.69
CA ALA A 87 0.26 -30.36 17.86
C ALA A 87 -0.18 -29.03 18.48
N TYR A 88 -1.43 -28.62 18.29
CA TYR A 88 -2.02 -27.52 19.05
C TYR A 88 -2.48 -28.05 20.42
N SER A 89 -1.80 -27.66 21.50
CA SER A 89 -2.24 -27.86 22.86
C SER A 89 -3.34 -26.87 23.19
N ASN A 90 -4.60 -27.25 23.02
CA ASN A 90 -5.71 -26.51 23.64
C ASN A 90 -5.75 -26.85 25.13
N ILE A 91 -5.67 -25.81 25.98
CA ILE A 91 -5.71 -25.87 27.46
C ILE A 91 -7.02 -26.51 27.98
N ASN A 92 -8.03 -26.67 27.15
CA ASN A 92 -9.26 -27.40 27.48
C ASN A 92 -9.21 -28.80 26.85
N ARG A 93 -9.08 -29.78 27.70
CA ARG A 93 -9.02 -31.24 27.53
C ARG A 93 -10.03 -31.87 26.55
N GLN A 94 -10.12 -31.42 25.30
CA GLN A 94 -10.91 -32.11 24.26
C GLN A 94 -10.10 -32.19 22.97
N SER A 95 -9.73 -33.44 22.64
CA SER A 95 -9.13 -33.97 21.41
C SER A 95 -8.06 -33.10 20.72
N LEU A 96 -6.84 -33.60 20.80
CA LEU A 96 -5.72 -33.20 19.92
C LEU A 96 -6.08 -33.64 18.48
N THR A 97 -6.63 -32.74 17.70
CA THR A 97 -6.79 -32.98 16.26
C THR A 97 -5.52 -32.49 15.59
N THR A 98 -4.61 -33.40 15.32
CA THR A 98 -3.42 -33.16 14.52
C THR A 98 -3.83 -33.17 13.03
N GLN A 99 -3.88 -32.03 12.41
CA GLN A 99 -4.01 -31.99 10.95
C GLN A 99 -2.60 -31.95 10.34
N PRO A 100 -2.22 -32.94 9.51
CA PRO A 100 -0.97 -32.89 8.79
C PRO A 100 -0.99 -31.73 7.79
N VAL A 101 0.00 -30.84 7.88
CA VAL A 101 0.20 -29.74 6.95
C VAL A 101 1.42 -30.04 6.10
N LEU A 102 1.38 -29.77 4.80
CA LEU A 102 2.52 -29.92 3.93
C LEU A 102 3.70 -29.08 4.43
N GLN A 103 4.88 -29.66 4.37
CA GLN A 103 6.11 -28.96 4.74
C GLN A 103 6.32 -27.75 3.84
N GLN A 104 6.71 -26.66 4.45
CA GLN A 104 7.08 -25.42 3.76
C GLN A 104 8.61 -25.31 3.69
N TYR A 105 9.11 -24.83 2.58
CA TYR A 105 10.54 -24.69 2.29
C TYR A 105 10.92 -23.22 2.28
N LEU A 106 11.81 -22.83 3.18
CA LEU A 106 12.36 -21.49 3.24
C LEU A 106 13.50 -21.36 2.22
N VAL A 107 13.40 -20.38 1.33
CA VAL A 107 14.49 -20.02 0.41
C VAL A 107 15.60 -19.33 1.21
N ASP A 108 16.80 -19.85 1.15
CA ASP A 108 17.96 -19.29 1.84
C ASP A 108 18.50 -18.03 1.17
N ASN A 109 19.56 -17.43 1.73
CA ASN A 109 20.16 -16.20 1.17
C ASN A 109 20.84 -16.42 -0.19
N ALA A 110 21.18 -17.66 -0.54
CA ALA A 110 21.76 -18.01 -1.84
C ALA A 110 20.68 -18.34 -2.89
N GLY A 111 19.40 -18.26 -2.51
CA GLY A 111 18.27 -18.62 -3.36
C GLY A 111 18.04 -20.13 -3.45
N CYS A 112 18.52 -20.91 -2.47
CA CYS A 112 18.42 -22.36 -2.46
C CYS A 112 17.36 -22.83 -1.45
N VAL A 113 16.83 -24.03 -1.70
CA VAL A 113 15.99 -24.79 -0.77
C VAL A 113 16.50 -26.21 -0.67
N ASP A 114 16.37 -26.83 0.50
CA ASP A 114 16.67 -28.26 0.70
C ASP A 114 15.40 -29.05 0.41
N PHE A 115 15.35 -29.70 -0.75
CA PHE A 115 14.21 -30.47 -1.19
C PHE A 115 14.48 -31.98 -1.03
N PRO A 116 13.50 -32.75 -0.53
CA PRO A 116 13.67 -34.18 -0.31
C PRO A 116 14.21 -34.91 -1.55
N VAL A 117 15.09 -35.84 -1.36
CA VAL A 117 15.72 -36.68 -2.39
C VAL A 117 16.62 -35.92 -3.37
N LEU A 118 16.26 -34.68 -3.77
CA LEU A 118 17.07 -33.85 -4.68
C LEU A 118 18.21 -33.10 -3.95
N GLY A 119 18.13 -33.00 -2.60
CA GLY A 119 19.06 -32.19 -1.83
C GLY A 119 18.86 -30.67 -2.06
N THR A 120 19.94 -29.93 -1.96
CA THR A 120 19.93 -28.48 -2.13
C THR A 120 19.75 -28.09 -3.60
N ILE A 121 18.66 -27.39 -3.91
CA ILE A 121 18.33 -26.89 -5.26
C ILE A 121 18.16 -25.38 -5.26
N ARG A 122 18.63 -24.71 -6.31
CA ARG A 122 18.50 -23.25 -6.45
C ARG A 122 17.22 -22.90 -7.22
N LEU A 123 16.31 -22.19 -6.54
CA LEU A 123 15.05 -21.72 -7.11
C LEU A 123 14.97 -20.20 -7.17
N GLY A 124 15.83 -19.50 -6.44
CA GLY A 124 15.87 -18.03 -6.41
C GLY A 124 16.11 -17.43 -7.80
N GLY A 125 15.30 -16.42 -8.14
CA GLY A 125 15.29 -15.76 -9.44
C GLY A 125 14.40 -16.41 -10.50
N LEU A 126 13.97 -17.67 -10.30
CA LEU A 126 13.04 -18.36 -11.19
C LEU A 126 11.62 -17.87 -10.95
N THR A 127 10.80 -17.83 -12.01
CA THR A 127 9.36 -17.75 -11.88
C THR A 127 8.82 -19.08 -11.36
N LYS A 128 7.57 -19.09 -10.92
CA LYS A 128 6.88 -20.29 -10.47
C LYS A 128 6.90 -21.39 -11.54
N GLY A 129 6.57 -21.04 -12.79
CA GLY A 129 6.56 -22.01 -13.90
C GLY A 129 7.95 -22.58 -14.22
N GLU A 130 8.98 -21.73 -14.19
CA GLU A 130 10.39 -22.14 -14.38
C GLU A 130 10.83 -23.07 -13.24
N ALA A 131 10.47 -22.79 -12.00
CA ALA A 131 10.78 -23.63 -10.83
C ALA A 131 10.07 -25.00 -10.90
N GLU A 132 8.79 -25.02 -11.29
CA GLU A 132 8.03 -26.26 -11.50
C GLU A 132 8.68 -27.13 -12.59
N GLN A 133 9.08 -26.53 -13.70
CA GLN A 133 9.76 -27.23 -14.78
C GLN A 133 11.13 -27.76 -14.34
N TYR A 134 11.92 -26.92 -13.66
CA TYR A 134 13.23 -27.29 -13.15
C TYR A 134 13.19 -28.50 -12.20
N ILE A 135 12.24 -28.53 -11.26
CA ILE A 135 12.05 -29.64 -10.33
C ILE A 135 11.57 -30.88 -11.10
N ARG A 136 10.61 -30.73 -12.02
CA ARG A 136 10.08 -31.82 -12.84
C ARG A 136 11.17 -32.53 -13.64
N GLU A 137 12.07 -31.78 -14.26
CA GLU A 137 13.17 -32.35 -15.03
C GLU A 137 14.14 -33.15 -14.16
N ARG A 138 14.43 -32.67 -12.93
CA ARG A 138 15.28 -33.39 -11.98
C ARG A 138 14.63 -34.64 -11.40
N LEU A 139 13.31 -34.64 -11.24
CA LEU A 139 12.57 -35.78 -10.76
C LEU A 139 12.32 -36.83 -11.83
N ARG A 140 12.39 -36.48 -13.11
CA ARG A 140 12.06 -37.33 -14.25
C ARG A 140 12.71 -38.73 -14.21
N PRO A 141 13.98 -38.91 -13.80
CA PRO A 141 14.61 -40.25 -13.73
C PRO A 141 13.94 -41.18 -12.71
N GLN A 142 13.20 -40.67 -11.75
CA GLN A 142 12.59 -41.44 -10.67
C GLN A 142 11.14 -41.86 -10.97
N PHE A 143 10.58 -41.38 -12.08
CA PHE A 143 9.20 -41.61 -12.49
C PHE A 143 9.14 -42.19 -13.89
N SER A 144 8.29 -43.18 -14.10
CA SER A 144 8.01 -43.75 -15.43
C SER A 144 7.26 -42.75 -16.31
N THR A 145 6.35 -41.98 -15.70
CA THR A 145 5.60 -40.88 -16.33
C THR A 145 5.98 -39.57 -15.68
N PRO A 146 6.17 -38.46 -16.42
CA PRO A 146 6.57 -37.18 -15.83
C PRO A 146 5.62 -36.73 -14.72
N PRO A 147 6.14 -36.42 -13.50
CA PRO A 147 5.30 -35.97 -12.41
C PRO A 147 4.76 -34.57 -12.63
N ILE A 148 3.64 -34.28 -12.02
CA ILE A 148 3.11 -32.93 -11.90
C ILE A 148 3.74 -32.28 -10.68
N VAL A 149 4.42 -31.16 -10.88
CA VAL A 149 5.01 -30.37 -9.79
C VAL A 149 4.26 -29.06 -9.69
N THR A 150 3.84 -28.71 -8.49
CA THR A 150 3.17 -27.42 -8.20
C THR A 150 3.96 -26.69 -7.14
N VAL A 151 4.36 -25.44 -7.44
CA VAL A 151 5.05 -24.55 -6.52
C VAL A 151 4.11 -23.41 -6.14
N ARG A 152 4.04 -23.05 -4.86
CA ARG A 152 3.25 -21.92 -4.34
C ARG A 152 4.08 -21.11 -3.36
N MET A 153 4.00 -19.78 -3.46
CA MET A 153 4.52 -18.86 -2.47
C MET A 153 3.48 -18.67 -1.37
N VAL A 154 3.81 -19.06 -0.14
CA VAL A 154 2.85 -19.03 0.98
C VAL A 154 2.78 -17.66 1.65
N ASN A 155 3.87 -16.93 1.66
CA ASN A 155 4.04 -15.68 2.38
C ASN A 155 4.05 -14.44 1.48
N TYR A 156 3.49 -14.52 0.26
CA TYR A 156 3.47 -13.35 -0.62
C TYR A 156 2.68 -12.22 0.03
N LYS A 157 3.38 -11.17 0.41
CA LYS A 157 2.82 -10.02 1.12
C LYS A 157 3.42 -8.72 0.63
N ILE A 158 2.63 -7.65 0.72
CA ILE A 158 3.03 -6.27 0.50
C ILE A 158 2.64 -5.43 1.72
N SER A 159 3.29 -4.29 1.89
CA SER A 159 2.93 -3.35 2.95
C SER A 159 2.52 -2.01 2.34
N VAL A 160 1.42 -1.44 2.84
CA VAL A 160 0.94 -0.12 2.42
C VAL A 160 0.88 0.77 3.64
N LEU A 161 1.58 1.90 3.58
CA LEU A 161 1.76 2.84 4.70
C LEU A 161 1.43 4.28 4.28
N GLY A 162 1.28 5.17 5.26
CA GLY A 162 1.06 6.60 5.06
C GLY A 162 -0.41 6.98 4.94
N GLU A 163 -0.75 7.90 4.06
CA GLU A 163 -2.10 8.49 3.93
C GLU A 163 -3.06 7.59 3.13
N VAL A 164 -3.33 6.41 3.67
CA VAL A 164 -4.35 5.44 3.23
C VAL A 164 -5.37 5.21 4.36
N THR A 165 -6.53 4.67 4.02
CA THR A 165 -7.60 4.44 5.00
C THR A 165 -7.22 3.38 6.04
N ARG A 166 -6.53 2.32 5.62
CA ARG A 166 -6.12 1.20 6.47
C ARG A 166 -4.67 0.81 6.17
N PRO A 167 -3.68 1.51 6.74
CA PRO A 167 -2.29 1.10 6.59
C PRO A 167 -2.05 -0.27 7.23
N GLY A 168 -1.23 -1.10 6.59
CA GLY A 168 -0.93 -2.45 7.08
C GLY A 168 -0.15 -3.30 6.08
N THR A 169 0.07 -4.55 6.47
CA THR A 169 0.65 -5.58 5.60
C THR A 169 -0.46 -6.50 5.12
N PHE A 170 -0.51 -6.75 3.82
CA PHE A 170 -1.56 -7.52 3.15
C PHE A 170 -0.95 -8.74 2.48
N THR A 171 -1.56 -9.91 2.71
CA THR A 171 -1.18 -11.15 2.03
C THR A 171 -1.93 -11.25 0.70
N VAL A 172 -1.22 -11.60 -0.35
CA VAL A 172 -1.71 -11.73 -1.72
C VAL A 172 -1.77 -13.20 -2.11
N SER A 173 -2.97 -13.75 -2.29
CA SER A 173 -3.17 -15.18 -2.49
C SER A 173 -2.82 -15.69 -3.89
N ASN A 174 -2.86 -14.82 -4.89
CA ASN A 174 -2.62 -15.14 -6.31
C ASN A 174 -1.22 -14.76 -6.81
N GLU A 175 -0.31 -14.38 -5.89
CA GLU A 175 1.09 -14.07 -6.19
C GLU A 175 1.26 -12.93 -7.23
N LYS A 176 0.21 -12.14 -7.42
CA LYS A 176 0.17 -11.01 -8.35
C LYS A 176 -0.69 -9.89 -7.78
N VAL A 177 -0.15 -8.70 -7.69
CA VAL A 177 -0.86 -7.50 -7.24
C VAL A 177 -0.30 -6.28 -7.93
N ASN A 178 -1.15 -5.39 -8.41
CA ASN A 178 -0.72 -4.11 -8.97
C ASN A 178 -0.87 -2.98 -7.94
N LEU A 179 -0.35 -1.78 -8.28
CA LEU A 179 -0.37 -0.59 -7.43
C LEU A 179 -1.79 -0.22 -6.96
N PHE A 180 -2.77 -0.27 -7.87
CA PHE A 180 -4.14 0.11 -7.52
C PHE A 180 -4.85 -0.95 -6.68
N GLU A 181 -4.58 -2.24 -6.94
CA GLU A 181 -5.07 -3.32 -6.09
C GLU A 181 -4.50 -3.21 -4.66
N ALA A 182 -3.21 -2.89 -4.53
CA ALA A 182 -2.58 -2.67 -3.23
C ALA A 182 -3.24 -1.52 -2.45
N LEU A 183 -3.51 -0.41 -3.14
CA LEU A 183 -4.23 0.72 -2.55
C LEU A 183 -5.68 0.34 -2.18
N ALA A 184 -6.37 -0.42 -3.04
CA ALA A 184 -7.72 -0.91 -2.76
C ALA A 184 -7.75 -1.82 -1.52
N MET A 185 -6.75 -2.70 -1.34
CA MET A 185 -6.60 -3.53 -0.13
C MET A 185 -6.43 -2.66 1.13
N ALA A 186 -5.74 -1.52 1.01
CA ALA A 186 -5.58 -0.53 2.06
C ALA A 186 -6.78 0.42 2.23
N GLY A 187 -7.88 0.19 1.50
CA GLY A 187 -9.09 1.02 1.53
C GLY A 187 -8.94 2.38 0.85
N ASP A 188 -8.05 2.45 -0.14
CA ASP A 188 -7.70 3.62 -0.93
C ASP A 188 -6.92 4.71 -0.18
N MET A 189 -6.36 5.63 -0.95
CA MET A 189 -5.68 6.82 -0.43
C MET A 189 -6.70 7.81 0.13
N THR A 190 -6.37 8.44 1.26
CA THR A 190 -7.20 9.54 1.76
C THR A 190 -7.09 10.77 0.84
N ILE A 191 -7.97 11.75 1.00
CA ILE A 191 -7.91 13.04 0.26
C ILE A 191 -6.61 13.82 0.57
N TYR A 192 -5.93 13.47 1.65
CA TYR A 192 -4.67 14.09 2.07
C TYR A 192 -3.43 13.41 1.48
N GLY A 193 -3.56 12.27 0.86
CA GLY A 193 -2.45 11.58 0.20
C GLY A 193 -2.05 12.28 -1.10
N ILE A 194 -0.75 12.37 -1.35
CA ILE A 194 -0.17 12.95 -2.57
C ILE A 194 -0.06 11.85 -3.62
N ARG A 195 -0.88 11.92 -4.70
CA ARG A 195 -0.94 10.91 -5.76
C ARG A 195 0.25 10.98 -6.72
N ASP A 196 0.86 12.14 -6.86
CA ASP A 196 2.03 12.37 -7.71
C ASP A 196 3.38 12.13 -6.98
N ASP A 197 3.34 11.68 -5.71
CA ASP A 197 4.54 11.36 -4.90
C ASP A 197 4.29 10.14 -4.00
N VAL A 198 3.92 9.03 -4.61
CA VAL A 198 3.84 7.73 -3.91
C VAL A 198 5.21 7.06 -4.01
N GLN A 199 5.75 6.59 -2.90
CA GLN A 199 7.08 5.99 -2.83
C GLN A 199 6.95 4.47 -2.74
N LEU A 200 7.64 3.77 -3.62
CA LEU A 200 7.81 2.32 -3.57
C LEU A 200 9.22 2.03 -3.04
N VAL A 201 9.29 1.31 -1.93
CA VAL A 201 10.54 0.76 -1.41
C VAL A 201 10.60 -0.71 -1.80
N ARG A 202 11.60 -1.07 -2.59
CA ARG A 202 11.84 -2.42 -3.09
C ARG A 202 13.24 -2.87 -2.72
N GLU A 203 13.38 -4.13 -2.32
CA GLU A 203 14.67 -4.79 -2.13
C GLU A 203 14.92 -5.73 -3.32
N ASP A 204 16.05 -5.59 -3.97
CA ASP A 204 16.45 -6.43 -5.09
C ASP A 204 16.99 -7.78 -4.61
N SER A 205 17.19 -8.71 -5.56
CA SER A 205 17.79 -10.03 -5.32
C SER A 205 19.15 -9.97 -4.62
N ASP A 206 19.87 -8.86 -4.76
CA ASP A 206 21.18 -8.61 -4.17
C ASP A 206 21.11 -7.98 -2.76
N GLY A 207 19.88 -7.80 -2.23
CA GLY A 207 19.62 -7.19 -0.94
C GLY A 207 19.76 -5.66 -0.93
N GLN A 208 19.92 -5.03 -2.09
CA GLN A 208 19.96 -3.56 -2.19
C GLN A 208 18.54 -2.99 -2.18
N ARG A 209 18.35 -1.90 -1.44
CA ARG A 209 17.04 -1.24 -1.32
C ARG A 209 17.00 0.00 -2.18
N HIS A 210 15.96 0.09 -2.99
CA HIS A 210 15.69 1.22 -3.87
C HIS A 210 14.39 1.90 -3.47
N ILE A 211 14.38 3.23 -3.55
CA ILE A 211 13.17 4.03 -3.37
C ILE A 211 12.83 4.65 -4.72
N VAL A 212 11.68 4.27 -5.25
CA VAL A 212 11.16 4.78 -6.53
C VAL A 212 9.95 5.65 -6.25
N ARG A 213 9.93 6.85 -6.86
CA ARG A 213 8.77 7.74 -6.81
C ARG A 213 7.83 7.45 -7.96
N LEU A 214 6.56 7.26 -7.64
CA LEU A 214 5.51 6.89 -8.59
C LEU A 214 4.48 8.01 -8.65
N ASN A 215 4.10 8.39 -9.87
CA ASN A 215 3.02 9.33 -10.12
C ASN A 215 1.76 8.57 -10.54
N LEU A 216 0.79 8.44 -9.62
CA LEU A 216 -0.46 7.73 -9.89
C LEU A 216 -1.47 8.56 -10.70
N ASN A 217 -1.21 9.87 -10.89
CA ASN A 217 -2.01 10.70 -11.78
C ASN A 217 -1.68 10.43 -13.25
N ASP A 218 -0.46 9.94 -13.51
CA ASP A 218 0.00 9.63 -14.86
C ASP A 218 -0.59 8.29 -15.33
N ARG A 219 -1.20 8.30 -16.51
CA ARG A 219 -1.76 7.09 -17.13
C ARG A 219 -0.68 6.08 -17.51
N ASP A 220 0.52 6.56 -17.85
CA ASP A 220 1.60 5.70 -18.31
C ASP A 220 2.21 4.86 -17.17
N ILE A 221 1.76 5.09 -15.94
CA ILE A 221 2.11 4.25 -14.77
C ILE A 221 1.78 2.77 -15.00
N ILE A 222 0.74 2.45 -15.80
CA ILE A 222 0.35 1.07 -16.11
C ILE A 222 1.41 0.32 -16.96
N HIS A 223 2.28 1.05 -17.64
CA HIS A 223 3.41 0.50 -18.41
C HIS A 223 4.73 0.50 -17.63
N SER A 224 4.71 1.05 -16.41
CA SER A 224 5.90 1.09 -15.55
C SER A 224 6.32 -0.32 -15.14
N PRO A 225 7.63 -0.63 -15.08
CA PRO A 225 8.13 -1.88 -14.52
C PRO A 225 7.79 -2.03 -13.03
N TYR A 226 7.36 -0.94 -12.39
CA TYR A 226 6.92 -0.91 -10.99
C TYR A 226 5.41 -0.99 -10.82
N TYR A 227 4.64 -1.17 -11.91
CA TYR A 227 3.20 -1.29 -11.84
C TYR A 227 2.75 -2.52 -11.04
N TYR A 228 3.41 -3.66 -11.24
CA TYR A 228 3.23 -4.84 -10.41
C TYR A 228 4.21 -4.82 -9.24
N LEU A 229 3.65 -5.01 -8.05
CA LEU A 229 4.43 -5.08 -6.83
C LEU A 229 5.05 -6.47 -6.67
N GLN A 230 6.22 -6.51 -6.05
CA GLN A 230 6.93 -7.74 -5.72
C GLN A 230 6.73 -8.10 -4.25
N GLN A 231 7.15 -9.31 -3.89
CA GLN A 231 7.19 -9.79 -2.51
C GLN A 231 7.95 -8.82 -1.62
N ASN A 232 7.38 -8.49 -0.45
CA ASN A 232 7.92 -7.58 0.56
C ASN A 232 8.01 -6.09 0.14
N ASP A 233 7.48 -5.69 -1.02
CA ASP A 233 7.39 -4.28 -1.40
C ASP A 233 6.66 -3.46 -0.33
N VAL A 234 7.15 -2.24 -0.10
CA VAL A 234 6.49 -1.26 0.77
C VAL A 234 6.07 -0.06 -0.06
N LEU A 235 4.77 0.16 -0.13
CA LEU A 235 4.16 1.32 -0.78
C LEU A 235 3.86 2.39 0.27
N TYR A 236 4.51 3.54 0.18
CA TYR A 236 4.32 4.64 1.11
C TYR A 236 3.63 5.82 0.42
N VAL A 237 2.49 6.22 0.97
CA VAL A 237 1.71 7.36 0.50
C VAL A 237 2.07 8.60 1.30
N THR A 238 2.68 9.57 0.63
CA THR A 238 3.13 10.82 1.26
C THR A 238 1.94 11.69 1.66
N PRO A 239 1.86 12.18 2.91
CA PRO A 239 0.83 13.12 3.33
C PRO A 239 1.06 14.51 2.74
N ASN A 240 -0.01 15.23 2.43
CA ASN A 240 0.07 16.60 1.96
C ASN A 240 0.37 17.59 3.09
N LYS A 241 0.71 18.84 2.71
CA LYS A 241 1.05 19.91 3.66
C LYS A 241 -0.11 20.25 4.61
N THR A 242 -1.35 20.07 4.18
CA THR A 242 -2.54 20.35 5.02
C THR A 242 -2.58 19.35 6.18
N LYS A 243 -2.40 18.06 5.93
CA LYS A 243 -2.35 17.03 6.96
C LYS A 243 -1.18 17.25 7.92
N ALA A 244 0.01 17.57 7.37
CA ALA A 244 1.19 17.87 8.18
C ALA A 244 0.97 19.08 9.11
N ARG A 245 0.31 20.15 8.62
CA ARG A 245 -0.04 21.31 9.44
C ARG A 245 -1.09 20.98 10.50
N THR A 246 -2.12 20.18 10.16
CA THR A 246 -3.15 19.78 11.11
C THR A 246 -2.58 18.96 12.25
N SER A 247 -1.61 18.10 11.99
CA SER A 247 -0.92 17.34 13.03
C SER A 247 -0.01 18.21 13.92
N ALA A 248 0.47 19.36 13.40
CA ALA A 248 1.27 20.32 14.14
C ALA A 248 0.42 21.29 15.00
N ILE A 249 -0.89 21.40 14.74
CA ILE A 249 -1.81 22.21 15.57
C ILE A 249 -2.07 21.44 16.86
N SER A 250 -1.37 21.83 17.90
CA SER A 250 -1.57 21.29 19.25
C SER A 250 -2.94 21.68 19.80
N THR A 251 -3.50 20.84 20.67
CA THR A 251 -4.74 21.11 21.42
C THR A 251 -4.66 22.46 22.16
N SER A 252 -3.47 22.88 22.60
CA SER A 252 -3.25 24.18 23.21
C SER A 252 -3.53 25.36 22.28
N THR A 253 -3.21 25.24 20.98
CA THR A 253 -3.50 26.31 20.00
C THR A 253 -5.01 26.47 19.81
N THR A 254 -5.76 25.40 19.77
CA THR A 254 -7.23 25.43 19.67
C THR A 254 -7.85 26.06 20.91
N ILE A 255 -7.32 25.76 22.09
CA ILE A 255 -7.78 26.38 23.34
C ILE A 255 -7.50 27.89 23.33
N TRP A 256 -6.33 28.34 22.87
CA TRP A 256 -6.02 29.76 22.74
C TRP A 256 -7.00 30.51 21.84
N PHE A 257 -7.34 29.94 20.68
CA PHE A 257 -8.35 30.54 19.79
C PHE A 257 -9.72 30.64 20.44
N SER A 258 -10.12 29.64 21.22
CA SER A 258 -11.39 29.66 21.96
C SER A 258 -11.38 30.72 23.06
N VAL A 259 -10.30 30.87 23.80
CA VAL A 259 -10.16 31.89 24.84
C VAL A 259 -10.21 33.31 24.25
N VAL A 260 -9.45 33.55 23.16
CA VAL A 260 -9.46 34.84 22.47
C VAL A 260 -10.86 35.17 21.93
N SER A 261 -11.55 34.23 21.31
CA SER A 261 -12.92 34.39 20.82
C SER A 261 -13.91 34.73 21.95
N SER A 262 -13.77 34.05 23.09
CA SER A 262 -14.62 34.33 24.26
C SER A 262 -14.38 35.73 24.83
N ILE A 263 -13.14 36.19 24.89
CA ILE A 263 -12.77 37.54 25.35
C ILE A 263 -13.35 38.60 24.40
N VAL A 264 -13.24 38.41 23.09
CA VAL A 264 -13.79 39.32 22.07
C VAL A 264 -15.31 39.39 22.18
N SER A 265 -15.99 38.26 22.35
CA SER A 265 -17.43 38.20 22.54
C SER A 265 -17.88 38.92 23.81
N LEU A 266 -17.17 38.76 24.91
CA LEU A 266 -17.44 39.44 26.18
C LEU A 266 -17.26 40.97 26.02
N ALA A 267 -16.17 41.41 25.39
CA ALA A 267 -15.90 42.82 25.13
C ALA A 267 -16.98 43.47 24.26
N THR A 268 -17.43 42.77 23.21
CA THR A 268 -18.51 43.27 22.37
C THR A 268 -19.85 43.39 23.11
N LEU A 269 -20.15 42.45 24.01
CA LEU A 269 -21.33 42.47 24.86
C LEU A 269 -21.29 43.68 25.83
N ILE A 270 -20.15 43.91 26.49
CA ILE A 270 -19.97 45.05 27.40
C ILE A 270 -20.15 46.36 26.68
N ILE A 271 -19.56 46.50 25.48
CA ILE A 271 -19.74 47.73 24.66
C ILE A 271 -21.21 47.92 24.23
N ALA A 272 -21.92 46.84 23.93
CA ALA A 272 -23.35 46.92 23.56
C ALA A 272 -24.24 47.34 24.73
N ILE A 273 -23.91 46.96 25.98
CA ILE A 273 -24.67 47.32 27.17
C ILE A 273 -24.33 48.73 27.65
N ALA A 274 -23.08 49.19 27.44
CA ALA A 274 -22.61 50.53 27.86
C ALA A 274 -23.03 51.67 26.90
N LYS A 275 -23.69 51.38 25.80
CA LYS A 275 -24.21 52.32 24.81
C LYS A 275 -25.71 52.52 24.93
#